data_296ae4940ded895fe0fe4bb68e613654
#
_entry.id   296ae4940ded895fe0fe4bb68e613654
#
_cell.length_a   1.000
_cell.length_b   1.000
_cell.length_c   1.000
_cell.angle_alpha   90.00
_cell.angle_beta   90.00
_cell.angle_gamma   90.00
#
_symmetry.space_group_name_H-M   'P 1'
#
loop_
_entity.id
_entity.type
_entity.pdbx_description
1 polymer ?
#
loop_
_entity_poly.entity_id
_entity_poly.type
_entity_poly.pdbx_seq_one_letter_code
_entity_poly.pdbx_strand_id
1 'polypeptide(L)'
;MTAEYKVQGDVAVITLMNPPVNGLGLSTRIGITDGLEKANNDAAVKAIVITGGGKAFSGGADIREFGSPKAIQEPNLLSVIRACENSAKPVVAAIHSVAMGGGLELALGCHYRIAAPGTSIALPEVKLGLIPGAGGTQRLPRVIGVEAALNMIVSGEAIKSEMLAMLPGQKLFDAIAQSAESLPEEALALARKVAAAHADGLPMPLVRNLPCKHPQGDAYFQFTRNMVKGMAKNLPAPGKCVDAVEAATKKKFEDGMVFEREIFMALMMTPECRALRHIFMADRAASKIPDVPEDTPKRDVKSVAVIGAGTMGGGISMNFLNAGIPVKILEMKQDALDRGVATIRKNYEAQVKKGKLKQEKYDERMALLSTTLSYDDIGQADLVIEAVFEEMGVKEAVFKKLDEVMKPGAILASNTSTLDVNKIASFTKRPQDVIGMHFFSPANVMKLLEVVRGAKTGKDVLATVMAIGKKIKKTSVVSGVCDG
;
A
#
# COMPACT_ATOMS: atom_id res chain seq x y z
N MET A 1 19.26 3.85 18.56
CA MET A 1 18.31 4.97 18.65
C MET A 1 17.49 4.97 17.36
N THR A 2 16.21 5.22 17.44
CA THR A 2 15.28 5.23 16.29
C THR A 2 15.08 6.63 15.68
N ALA A 3 15.88 7.61 16.13
CA ALA A 3 16.10 8.89 15.47
C ALA A 3 17.56 9.31 15.67
N GLU A 4 18.17 9.84 14.63
CA GLU A 4 19.54 10.34 14.62
C GLU A 4 19.52 11.86 14.55
N TYR A 5 20.37 12.53 15.36
CA TYR A 5 20.52 13.99 15.37
C TYR A 5 21.91 14.37 14.87
N LYS A 6 21.96 15.20 13.83
CA LYS A 6 23.21 15.76 13.30
C LYS A 6 23.05 17.24 13.00
N VAL A 7 24.11 18.02 13.17
CA VAL A 7 24.15 19.43 12.74
C VAL A 7 24.99 19.53 11.44
N GLN A 8 24.44 20.17 10.44
CA GLN A 8 25.06 20.43 9.14
C GLN A 8 25.16 21.94 8.88
N GLY A 9 26.30 22.50 9.28
CA GLY A 9 26.47 23.96 9.32
C GLY A 9 25.60 24.56 10.42
N ASP A 10 24.62 25.34 10.05
CA ASP A 10 23.65 26.00 10.92
C ASP A 10 22.26 25.33 10.97
N VAL A 11 22.11 24.13 10.38
CA VAL A 11 20.86 23.37 10.32
C VAL A 11 20.99 22.08 11.09
N ALA A 12 20.10 21.83 12.07
CA ALA A 12 19.95 20.55 12.71
C ALA A 12 19.10 19.60 11.82
N VAL A 13 19.56 18.38 11.64
CA VAL A 13 18.85 17.33 10.90
C VAL A 13 18.49 16.20 11.86
N ILE A 14 17.19 15.93 11.99
CA ILE A 14 16.62 14.81 12.74
C ILE A 14 16.19 13.75 11.72
N THR A 15 16.91 12.64 11.67
CA THR A 15 16.63 11.54 10.73
C THR A 15 15.94 10.40 11.46
N LEU A 16 14.73 10.04 11.01
CA LEU A 16 14.00 8.90 11.54
C LEU A 16 14.67 7.59 11.09
N MET A 17 15.01 6.72 12.02
CA MET A 17 15.79 5.49 11.80
C MET A 17 15.10 4.24 12.36
N ASN A 18 13.82 4.08 12.10
CA ASN A 18 13.00 2.93 12.51
C ASN A 18 12.50 2.12 11.30
N PRO A 19 13.40 1.37 10.63
CA PRO A 19 13.05 0.61 9.43
C PRO A 19 11.96 -0.45 9.72
N PRO A 20 11.21 -0.90 8.67
CA PRO A 20 11.41 -0.56 7.25
C PRO A 20 10.75 0.76 6.81
N VAL A 21 9.85 1.34 7.60
CA VAL A 21 9.00 2.47 7.19
C VAL A 21 9.01 3.64 8.18
N ASN A 22 9.94 3.69 9.09
CA ASN A 22 10.08 4.74 10.09
C ASN A 22 8.79 4.98 10.90
N GLY A 23 8.27 3.89 11.49
CA GLY A 23 7.11 3.94 12.37
C GLY A 23 7.36 4.85 13.59
N LEU A 24 6.35 5.66 13.93
CA LEU A 24 6.41 6.62 15.05
C LEU A 24 6.04 5.95 16.39
N GLY A 25 6.77 4.90 16.75
CA GLY A 25 6.72 4.28 18.06
C GLY A 25 7.33 5.19 19.15
N LEU A 26 7.17 4.81 20.41
CA LEU A 26 7.60 5.62 21.57
C LEU A 26 9.06 6.08 21.46
N SER A 27 10.00 5.19 21.12
CA SER A 27 11.41 5.56 21.05
C SER A 27 11.72 6.54 19.92
N THR A 28 10.97 6.47 18.80
CA THR A 28 11.09 7.43 17.69
C THR A 28 10.54 8.80 18.10
N ARG A 29 9.40 8.80 18.80
CA ARG A 29 8.79 10.03 19.32
C ARG A 29 9.70 10.73 20.32
N ILE A 30 10.31 9.99 21.25
CA ILE A 30 11.34 10.52 22.16
C ILE A 30 12.50 11.13 21.38
N GLY A 31 13.05 10.41 20.41
CA GLY A 31 14.19 10.90 19.62
C GLY A 31 13.89 12.18 18.83
N ILE A 32 12.64 12.34 18.31
CA ILE A 32 12.22 13.59 17.66
C ILE A 32 12.17 14.74 18.68
N THR A 33 11.55 14.50 19.84
CA THR A 33 11.39 15.52 20.89
C THR A 33 12.74 15.99 21.43
N ASP A 34 13.62 15.03 21.75
CA ASP A 34 14.98 15.33 22.22
C ASP A 34 15.79 16.09 21.16
N GLY A 35 15.62 15.71 19.88
CA GLY A 35 16.28 16.41 18.77
C GLY A 35 15.80 17.86 18.62
N LEU A 36 14.49 18.09 18.74
CA LEU A 36 13.91 19.44 18.72
C LEU A 36 14.40 20.29 19.88
N GLU A 37 14.44 19.72 21.08
CA GLU A 37 14.92 20.41 22.29
C GLU A 37 16.40 20.79 22.15
N LYS A 38 17.26 19.85 21.76
CA LYS A 38 18.67 20.11 21.48
C LYS A 38 18.87 21.23 20.46
N ALA A 39 18.14 21.15 19.33
CA ALA A 39 18.23 22.14 18.28
C ALA A 39 17.77 23.53 18.74
N ASN A 40 16.68 23.61 19.50
CA ASN A 40 16.19 24.89 20.01
C ASN A 40 17.16 25.54 21.02
N ASN A 41 17.85 24.73 21.83
CA ASN A 41 18.81 25.21 22.87
C ASN A 41 20.19 25.52 22.27
N ASP A 42 20.54 25.10 21.08
CA ASP A 42 21.84 25.36 20.44
C ASP A 42 21.82 26.68 19.66
N ALA A 43 22.51 27.70 20.15
CA ALA A 43 22.58 29.03 19.52
C ALA A 43 23.16 29.01 18.08
N ALA A 44 24.00 28.01 17.75
CA ALA A 44 24.58 27.85 16.42
C ALA A 44 23.55 27.33 15.38
N VAL A 45 22.53 26.62 15.82
CA VAL A 45 21.46 26.11 14.96
C VAL A 45 20.44 27.21 14.68
N LYS A 46 20.10 27.39 13.39
CA LYS A 46 19.13 28.40 12.93
C LYS A 46 17.82 27.78 12.40
N ALA A 47 17.86 26.55 11.94
CA ALA A 47 16.68 25.81 11.45
C ALA A 47 16.81 24.32 11.74
N ILE A 48 15.70 23.61 11.59
CA ILE A 48 15.61 22.16 11.85
C ILE A 48 15.00 21.49 10.62
N VAL A 49 15.59 20.36 10.18
CA VAL A 49 15.03 19.48 9.15
C VAL A 49 14.66 18.15 9.79
N ILE A 50 13.46 17.67 9.57
CA ILE A 50 13.03 16.31 9.94
C ILE A 50 12.90 15.50 8.65
N THR A 51 13.58 14.36 8.56
CA THR A 51 13.54 13.48 7.40
C THR A 51 13.53 12.01 7.80
N GLY A 52 13.28 11.11 6.85
CA GLY A 52 13.36 9.67 7.06
C GLY A 52 14.67 9.08 6.56
N GLY A 53 15.24 8.13 7.27
CA GLY A 53 16.31 7.29 6.76
C GLY A 53 15.77 6.11 5.95
N GLY A 54 16.54 5.63 4.95
CA GLY A 54 16.20 4.45 4.17
C GLY A 54 15.04 4.66 3.20
N LYS A 55 14.01 3.79 3.28
CA LYS A 55 12.98 3.65 2.23
C LYS A 55 11.73 4.50 2.40
N ALA A 56 11.61 5.33 3.43
CA ALA A 56 10.40 6.13 3.68
C ALA A 56 10.70 7.33 4.58
N PHE A 57 9.94 8.40 4.42
CA PHE A 57 9.86 9.45 5.45
C PHE A 57 9.25 8.85 6.72
N SER A 58 7.98 8.47 6.68
CA SER A 58 7.33 7.70 7.75
C SER A 58 6.04 7.04 7.27
N GLY A 59 5.86 5.76 7.64
CA GLY A 59 4.62 5.01 7.44
C GLY A 59 3.55 5.29 8.48
N GLY A 60 3.78 6.21 9.41
CA GLY A 60 2.83 6.62 10.44
C GLY A 60 3.04 5.99 11.81
N ALA A 61 2.01 6.00 12.64
CA ALA A 61 2.06 5.43 13.98
C ALA A 61 2.40 3.93 13.95
N ASP A 62 3.13 3.48 14.96
CA ASP A 62 3.41 2.04 15.08
C ASP A 62 2.15 1.30 15.54
N ILE A 63 1.48 0.64 14.60
CA ILE A 63 0.24 -0.09 14.85
C ILE A 63 0.42 -1.20 15.90
N ARG A 64 1.65 -1.71 16.09
CA ARG A 64 1.97 -2.73 17.10
C ARG A 64 1.83 -2.20 18.52
N GLU A 65 1.93 -0.88 18.71
CA GLU A 65 1.73 -0.23 20.00
C GLU A 65 0.25 0.00 20.34
N PHE A 66 -0.66 -0.08 19.34
CA PHE A 66 -2.09 0.19 19.56
C PHE A 66 -2.70 -0.80 20.56
N GLY A 67 -3.37 -0.25 21.59
CA GLY A 67 -3.90 -1.02 22.71
C GLY A 67 -2.89 -1.34 23.81
N SER A 68 -1.64 -0.88 23.68
CA SER A 68 -0.64 -0.94 24.74
C SER A 68 -0.43 0.44 25.42
N PRO A 69 0.09 0.51 26.65
CA PRO A 69 0.43 1.77 27.29
C PRO A 69 1.37 2.67 26.47
N LYS A 70 2.25 2.08 25.65
CA LYS A 70 3.20 2.82 24.81
C LYS A 70 2.53 3.75 23.81
N ALA A 71 1.33 3.39 23.32
CA ALA A 71 0.60 4.21 22.34
C ALA A 71 0.23 5.60 22.87
N ILE A 72 -0.05 5.71 24.17
CA ILE A 72 -0.49 6.94 24.85
C ILE A 72 0.57 7.57 25.74
N GLN A 73 1.69 6.86 25.95
CA GLN A 73 2.82 7.34 26.77
C GLN A 73 3.45 8.58 26.13
N GLU A 74 3.77 9.57 26.97
CA GLU A 74 4.47 10.78 26.56
C GLU A 74 5.97 10.54 26.25
N PRO A 75 6.48 11.22 25.22
CA PRO A 75 5.75 12.08 24.31
C PRO A 75 4.85 11.24 23.36
N ASN A 76 3.54 11.48 23.41
CA ASN A 76 2.64 10.89 22.41
C ASN A 76 2.72 11.66 21.07
N LEU A 77 2.09 11.16 20.01
CA LEU A 77 2.23 11.78 18.69
C LEU A 77 1.69 13.23 18.64
N LEU A 78 0.61 13.51 19.37
CA LEU A 78 0.07 14.88 19.46
C LEU A 78 1.09 15.83 20.12
N SER A 79 1.77 15.37 21.17
CA SER A 79 2.81 16.14 21.86
C SER A 79 4.01 16.41 20.95
N VAL A 80 4.43 15.41 20.15
CA VAL A 80 5.52 15.58 19.16
C VAL A 80 5.14 16.62 18.10
N ILE A 81 3.91 16.52 17.54
CA ILE A 81 3.42 17.48 16.54
C ILE A 81 3.35 18.90 17.13
N ARG A 82 2.87 19.02 18.38
CA ARG A 82 2.83 20.31 19.09
C ARG A 82 4.24 20.85 19.36
N ALA A 83 5.22 19.98 19.64
CA ALA A 83 6.61 20.40 19.79
C ALA A 83 7.19 20.95 18.48
N CYS A 84 6.83 20.38 17.31
CA CYS A 84 7.19 20.93 16.01
C CYS A 84 6.56 22.32 15.79
N GLU A 85 5.24 22.45 16.04
CA GLU A 85 4.52 23.73 15.89
C GLU A 85 5.05 24.84 16.80
N ASN A 86 5.47 24.48 18.02
CA ASN A 86 5.95 25.43 19.04
C ASN A 86 7.48 25.63 19.01
N SER A 87 8.19 25.03 18.07
CA SER A 87 9.63 25.24 17.93
C SER A 87 9.95 26.72 17.71
N ALA A 88 10.93 27.24 18.47
CA ALA A 88 11.41 28.60 18.30
C ALA A 88 12.17 28.82 16.97
N LYS A 89 12.58 27.73 16.33
CA LYS A 89 13.28 27.73 15.04
C LYS A 89 12.41 27.08 13.97
N PRO A 90 12.50 27.51 12.71
CA PRO A 90 11.71 26.90 11.63
C PRO A 90 12.03 25.41 11.48
N VAL A 91 10.98 24.59 11.43
CA VAL A 91 11.05 23.15 11.20
C VAL A 91 10.58 22.84 9.80
N VAL A 92 11.42 22.17 9.02
CA VAL A 92 11.15 21.73 7.65
C VAL A 92 11.02 20.23 7.60
N ALA A 93 9.90 19.69 7.12
CA ALA A 93 9.77 18.28 6.79
C ALA A 93 10.31 18.02 5.38
N ALA A 94 11.35 17.18 5.26
CA ALA A 94 11.90 16.71 3.99
C ALA A 94 11.39 15.30 3.69
N ILE A 95 10.42 15.21 2.80
CA ILE A 95 9.55 14.05 2.61
C ILE A 95 9.96 13.28 1.36
N HIS A 96 10.23 11.98 1.48
CA HIS A 96 10.51 11.11 0.34
C HIS A 96 9.75 9.79 0.42
N SER A 97 9.53 9.16 -0.72
CA SER A 97 8.94 7.85 -0.92
C SER A 97 7.55 7.67 -0.32
N VAL A 98 7.41 7.77 1.01
CA VAL A 98 6.14 7.54 1.72
C VAL A 98 6.01 8.47 2.92
N ALA A 99 4.88 9.20 3.00
CA ALA A 99 4.39 9.85 4.22
C ALA A 99 2.92 9.50 4.42
N MET A 100 2.64 8.62 5.38
CA MET A 100 1.30 8.08 5.60
C MET A 100 0.87 8.20 7.05
N GLY A 101 -0.44 8.40 7.27
CA GLY A 101 -1.04 8.45 8.60
C GLY A 101 -0.32 9.44 9.51
N GLY A 102 0.06 9.00 10.71
CA GLY A 102 0.83 9.82 11.65
C GLY A 102 2.10 10.45 11.09
N GLY A 103 2.71 9.87 10.03
CA GLY A 103 3.86 10.45 9.34
C GLY A 103 3.49 11.71 8.55
N LEU A 104 2.35 11.69 7.88
CA LEU A 104 1.80 12.90 7.25
C LEU A 104 1.34 13.91 8.31
N GLU A 105 0.75 13.47 9.42
CA GLU A 105 0.33 14.33 10.52
C GLU A 105 1.53 15.04 11.16
N LEU A 106 2.66 14.34 11.34
CA LEU A 106 3.93 14.94 11.79
C LEU A 106 4.40 16.02 10.80
N ALA A 107 4.41 15.71 9.50
CA ALA A 107 4.81 16.68 8.47
C ALA A 107 3.88 17.91 8.44
N LEU A 108 2.58 17.73 8.67
CA LEU A 108 1.60 18.83 8.78
C LEU A 108 1.80 19.71 10.02
N GLY A 109 2.46 19.18 11.05
CA GLY A 109 2.88 19.93 12.23
C GLY A 109 4.19 20.71 12.07
N CYS A 110 4.98 20.41 11.03
CA CYS A 110 6.16 21.20 10.70
C CYS A 110 5.75 22.54 10.07
N HIS A 111 6.61 23.56 10.19
CA HIS A 111 6.35 24.87 9.60
C HIS A 111 6.35 24.83 8.06
N TYR A 112 7.33 24.13 7.49
CA TYR A 112 7.52 23.99 6.04
C TYR A 112 7.64 22.53 5.61
N ARG A 113 7.35 22.24 4.35
CA ARG A 113 7.37 20.91 3.76
C ARG A 113 7.93 20.94 2.36
N ILE A 114 8.98 20.16 2.12
CA ILE A 114 9.50 19.88 0.78
C ILE A 114 9.37 18.37 0.52
N ALA A 115 8.91 17.97 -0.65
CA ALA A 115 8.76 16.56 -1.00
C ALA A 115 9.54 16.20 -2.26
N ALA A 116 10.10 14.98 -2.28
CA ALA A 116 10.61 14.40 -3.52
C ALA A 116 9.45 14.05 -4.47
N PRO A 117 9.67 14.11 -5.80
CA PRO A 117 8.70 13.66 -6.77
C PRO A 117 8.42 12.16 -6.60
N GLY A 118 7.21 11.71 -6.93
CA GLY A 118 6.80 10.32 -6.79
C GLY A 118 6.48 9.87 -5.36
N THR A 119 6.59 10.75 -4.36
CA THR A 119 6.26 10.43 -2.97
C THR A 119 4.78 10.11 -2.81
N SER A 120 4.49 9.04 -2.08
CA SER A 120 3.11 8.61 -1.77
C SER A 120 2.63 9.25 -0.48
N ILE A 121 1.57 10.04 -0.57
CA ILE A 121 0.98 10.79 0.54
C ILE A 121 -0.42 10.26 0.82
N ALA A 122 -0.71 9.88 2.08
CA ALA A 122 -2.03 9.34 2.46
C ALA A 122 -2.37 9.54 3.94
N LEU A 123 -3.67 9.50 4.23
CA LEU A 123 -4.22 9.23 5.57
C LEU A 123 -5.06 7.95 5.50
N PRO A 124 -4.46 6.75 5.61
CA PRO A 124 -5.11 5.48 5.32
C PRO A 124 -5.83 4.86 6.53
N GLU A 125 -6.03 5.58 7.62
CA GLU A 125 -6.58 5.10 8.89
C GLU A 125 -7.96 4.44 8.74
N VAL A 126 -8.75 4.89 7.77
CA VAL A 126 -10.07 4.30 7.45
C VAL A 126 -9.99 2.82 7.08
N LYS A 127 -8.87 2.38 6.50
CA LYS A 127 -8.60 0.97 6.17
C LYS A 127 -8.39 0.10 7.41
N LEU A 128 -8.13 0.74 8.55
CA LEU A 128 -8.02 0.11 9.88
C LEU A 128 -9.27 0.33 10.73
N GLY A 129 -10.34 0.89 10.16
CA GLY A 129 -11.56 1.23 10.88
C GLY A 129 -11.44 2.44 11.80
N LEU A 130 -10.50 3.33 11.52
CA LEU A 130 -10.19 4.54 12.29
C LEU A 130 -10.34 5.79 11.42
N ILE A 131 -10.26 6.96 12.06
CA ILE A 131 -9.96 8.23 11.41
C ILE A 131 -8.51 8.63 11.72
N PRO A 132 -7.88 9.59 11.01
CA PRO A 132 -6.66 10.24 11.48
C PRO A 132 -6.85 10.80 12.89
N GLY A 133 -5.91 10.55 13.79
CA GLY A 133 -6.10 10.83 15.22
C GLY A 133 -5.08 11.77 15.84
N ALA A 134 -4.20 12.37 15.02
CA ALA A 134 -3.21 13.36 15.47
C ALA A 134 -3.31 14.69 14.71
N GLY A 135 -4.50 15.04 14.29
CA GLY A 135 -4.84 16.32 13.65
C GLY A 135 -4.93 16.25 12.13
N GLY A 136 -4.88 15.06 11.54
CA GLY A 136 -4.98 14.89 10.08
C GLY A 136 -6.29 15.41 9.52
N THR A 137 -7.43 15.13 10.18
CA THR A 137 -8.75 15.62 9.76
C THR A 137 -8.89 17.12 9.95
N GLN A 138 -8.08 17.72 10.80
CA GLN A 138 -8.11 19.16 11.09
C GLN A 138 -7.09 19.93 10.24
N ARG A 139 -5.90 19.36 9.94
CA ARG A 139 -4.85 20.06 9.21
C ARG A 139 -4.92 19.86 7.69
N LEU A 140 -5.17 18.63 7.23
CA LEU A 140 -5.15 18.34 5.79
C LEU A 140 -6.16 19.20 4.99
N PRO A 141 -7.42 19.37 5.41
CA PRO A 141 -8.38 20.22 4.66
C PRO A 141 -7.99 21.69 4.63
N ARG A 142 -7.15 22.16 5.54
CA ARG A 142 -6.62 23.54 5.55
C ARG A 142 -5.54 23.77 4.49
N VAL A 143 -4.85 22.73 4.06
CA VAL A 143 -3.72 22.84 3.12
C VAL A 143 -4.05 22.42 1.69
N ILE A 144 -5.02 21.51 1.48
CA ILE A 144 -5.39 21.05 0.12
C ILE A 144 -6.88 21.26 -0.20
N GLY A 145 -7.62 21.90 0.69
CA GLY A 145 -9.08 22.07 0.55
C GLY A 145 -9.88 20.87 1.04
N VAL A 146 -11.15 21.15 1.37
CA VAL A 146 -12.05 20.17 2.02
C VAL A 146 -12.32 18.96 1.13
N GLU A 147 -12.61 19.16 -0.16
CA GLU A 147 -12.96 18.07 -1.08
C GLU A 147 -11.81 17.08 -1.28
N ALA A 148 -10.61 17.59 -1.58
CA ALA A 148 -9.43 16.76 -1.79
C ALA A 148 -9.06 16.00 -0.51
N ALA A 149 -9.06 16.69 0.64
CA ALA A 149 -8.77 16.09 1.92
C ALA A 149 -9.78 14.99 2.29
N LEU A 150 -11.06 15.27 2.12
CA LEU A 150 -12.12 14.31 2.46
C LEU A 150 -12.06 13.06 1.58
N ASN A 151 -11.81 13.23 0.27
CA ASN A 151 -11.61 12.10 -0.64
C ASN A 151 -10.42 11.23 -0.22
N MET A 152 -9.28 11.84 0.16
CA MET A 152 -8.10 11.11 0.65
C MET A 152 -8.40 10.36 1.96
N ILE A 153 -9.07 11.01 2.92
CA ILE A 153 -9.31 10.46 4.25
C ILE A 153 -10.35 9.33 4.19
N VAL A 154 -11.42 9.48 3.41
CA VAL A 154 -12.50 8.48 3.30
C VAL A 154 -12.07 7.26 2.48
N SER A 155 -11.25 7.45 1.43
CA SER A 155 -10.74 6.34 0.62
C SER A 155 -9.52 5.68 1.25
N GLY A 156 -8.72 6.43 1.98
CA GLY A 156 -7.40 5.99 2.46
C GLY A 156 -6.41 5.72 1.33
N GLU A 157 -6.67 6.22 0.12
CA GLU A 157 -5.79 6.02 -1.04
C GLU A 157 -4.64 7.02 -1.04
N ALA A 158 -3.48 6.55 -1.52
CA ALA A 158 -2.31 7.40 -1.64
C ALA A 158 -2.35 8.21 -2.94
N ILE A 159 -1.98 9.48 -2.85
CA ILE A 159 -1.81 10.38 -3.98
C ILE A 159 -0.33 10.77 -4.08
N LYS A 160 0.17 10.95 -5.29
CA LYS A 160 1.55 11.35 -5.53
C LYS A 160 1.77 12.83 -5.23
N SER A 161 2.95 13.15 -4.67
CA SER A 161 3.30 14.51 -4.25
C SER A 161 3.13 15.55 -5.34
N GLU A 162 3.55 15.24 -6.58
CA GLU A 162 3.40 16.13 -7.73
C GLU A 162 1.94 16.39 -8.10
N MET A 163 1.06 15.40 -7.94
CA MET A 163 -0.38 15.59 -8.18
C MET A 163 -1.01 16.50 -7.13
N LEU A 164 -0.62 16.36 -5.87
CA LEU A 164 -1.09 17.23 -4.79
C LEU A 164 -0.53 18.65 -4.94
N ALA A 165 0.70 18.80 -5.41
CA ALA A 165 1.32 20.11 -5.67
C ALA A 165 0.62 20.88 -6.81
N MET A 166 -0.05 20.18 -7.74
CA MET A 166 -0.84 20.78 -8.82
C MET A 166 -2.23 21.27 -8.38
N LEU A 167 -2.69 20.93 -7.16
CA LEU A 167 -3.99 21.39 -6.70
C LEU A 167 -4.00 22.93 -6.56
N PRO A 168 -5.01 23.60 -7.12
CA PRO A 168 -5.09 25.05 -7.06
C PRO A 168 -5.12 25.55 -5.61
N GLY A 169 -4.22 26.47 -5.26
CA GLY A 169 -4.17 27.09 -3.94
C GLY A 169 -3.71 26.17 -2.80
N GLN A 170 -3.13 25.02 -3.11
CA GLN A 170 -2.58 24.13 -2.09
C GLN A 170 -1.48 24.82 -1.27
N LYS A 171 -1.40 24.46 0.01
CA LYS A 171 -0.37 24.90 0.97
C LYS A 171 0.28 23.69 1.67
N LEU A 172 0.14 22.49 1.08
CA LEU A 172 0.72 21.28 1.62
C LEU A 172 2.24 21.26 1.44
N PHE A 173 2.70 21.66 0.25
CA PHE A 173 4.14 21.73 -0.07
C PHE A 173 4.57 23.15 -0.38
N ASP A 174 5.69 23.56 0.22
CA ASP A 174 6.39 24.82 -0.08
C ASP A 174 7.31 24.64 -1.30
N ALA A 175 7.77 23.41 -1.55
CA ALA A 175 8.53 23.02 -2.73
C ALA A 175 8.37 21.53 -3.05
N ILE A 176 8.58 21.19 -4.33
CA ILE A 176 8.87 19.82 -4.78
C ILE A 176 10.32 19.82 -5.24
N ALA A 177 11.13 18.92 -4.68
CA ALA A 177 12.54 18.77 -5.06
C ALA A 177 12.68 18.28 -6.51
N GLN A 178 13.83 18.52 -7.12
CA GLN A 178 14.10 18.07 -8.49
C GLN A 178 14.14 16.54 -8.60
N SER A 179 14.68 15.88 -7.56
CA SER A 179 14.73 14.42 -7.46
C SER A 179 14.74 13.95 -6.00
N ALA A 180 14.68 12.65 -5.78
CA ALA A 180 14.85 12.08 -4.44
C ALA A 180 16.29 12.25 -3.93
N GLU A 181 17.26 12.22 -4.82
CA GLU A 181 18.69 12.36 -4.52
C GLU A 181 19.04 13.80 -4.12
N SER A 182 18.43 14.79 -4.76
CA SER A 182 18.68 16.22 -4.47
C SER A 182 17.90 16.74 -3.24
N LEU A 183 16.89 15.99 -2.78
CA LEU A 183 16.04 16.41 -1.65
C LEU A 183 16.82 16.83 -0.40
N PRO A 184 17.89 16.13 0.06
CA PRO A 184 18.61 16.52 1.26
C PRO A 184 19.24 17.92 1.14
N GLU A 185 19.87 18.23 0.01
CA GLU A 185 20.51 19.53 -0.24
C GLU A 185 19.48 20.63 -0.39
N GLU A 186 18.39 20.37 -1.13
CA GLU A 186 17.31 21.33 -1.31
C GLU A 186 16.56 21.61 0.01
N ALA A 187 16.40 20.61 0.88
CA ALA A 187 15.81 20.78 2.21
C ALA A 187 16.68 21.69 3.10
N LEU A 188 18.01 21.49 3.09
CA LEU A 188 18.93 22.36 3.81
C LEU A 188 18.92 23.79 3.27
N ALA A 189 18.86 23.94 1.94
CA ALA A 189 18.76 25.26 1.31
C ALA A 189 17.44 25.97 1.68
N LEU A 190 16.32 25.25 1.65
CA LEU A 190 15.04 25.76 2.12
C LEU A 190 15.09 26.15 3.60
N ALA A 191 15.67 25.30 4.46
CA ALA A 191 15.79 25.55 5.88
C ALA A 191 16.58 26.85 6.18
N ARG A 192 17.71 27.08 5.50
CA ARG A 192 18.49 28.32 5.61
C ARG A 192 17.72 29.55 5.12
N LYS A 193 17.03 29.40 3.97
CA LYS A 193 16.19 30.47 3.42
C LYS A 193 15.12 30.94 4.39
N VAL A 194 14.38 29.98 4.97
CA VAL A 194 13.30 30.32 5.91
C VAL A 194 13.86 30.82 7.26
N ALA A 195 15.02 30.32 7.71
CA ALA A 195 15.69 30.83 8.90
C ALA A 195 16.04 32.31 8.76
N ALA A 196 16.59 32.73 7.62
CA ALA A 196 16.88 34.12 7.33
C ALA A 196 15.60 34.96 7.35
N ALA A 197 14.53 34.54 6.68
CA ALA A 197 13.26 35.26 6.67
C ALA A 197 12.65 35.43 8.08
N HIS A 198 12.76 34.43 8.95
CA HIS A 198 12.29 34.53 10.32
C HIS A 198 13.17 35.41 11.20
N ALA A 199 14.47 35.45 10.96
CA ALA A 199 15.37 36.38 11.61
C ALA A 199 15.01 37.84 11.29
N ASP A 200 14.46 38.08 10.09
CA ASP A 200 13.95 39.38 9.63
C ASP A 200 12.51 39.68 10.12
N GLY A 201 11.95 38.85 11.00
CA GLY A 201 10.67 39.08 11.64
C GLY A 201 9.45 38.42 10.99
N LEU A 202 9.65 37.54 9.97
CA LEU A 202 8.53 36.76 9.41
C LEU A 202 7.95 35.81 10.47
N PRO A 203 6.62 35.80 10.72
CA PRO A 203 6.03 34.87 11.68
C PRO A 203 6.07 33.43 11.18
N MET A 204 6.22 32.46 12.12
CA MET A 204 6.16 31.03 11.79
C MET A 204 4.79 30.65 11.17
N PRO A 205 4.76 30.02 9.99
CA PRO A 205 3.52 29.58 9.40
C PRO A 205 3.01 28.32 10.11
N LEU A 206 1.79 28.37 10.65
CA LEU A 206 1.15 27.25 11.30
C LEU A 206 -0.08 26.82 10.50
N VAL A 207 -0.12 25.56 10.08
CA VAL A 207 -1.27 24.99 9.35
C VAL A 207 -2.57 25.17 10.11
N ARG A 208 -2.53 25.05 11.44
CA ARG A 208 -3.69 25.22 12.34
C ARG A 208 -4.37 26.61 12.22
N ASN A 209 -3.63 27.62 11.80
CA ASN A 209 -4.11 28.99 11.69
C ASN A 209 -4.74 29.28 10.30
N LEU A 210 -4.59 28.37 9.33
CA LEU A 210 -5.18 28.54 8.02
C LEU A 210 -6.70 28.39 8.07
N PRO A 211 -7.46 29.16 7.27
CA PRO A 211 -8.90 29.01 7.18
C PRO A 211 -9.30 27.64 6.60
N CYS A 212 -10.44 27.12 7.05
CA CYS A 212 -11.02 25.90 6.53
C CYS A 212 -12.51 26.13 6.29
N LYS A 213 -12.93 26.24 5.03
CA LYS A 213 -14.31 26.46 4.63
C LYS A 213 -14.61 25.71 3.34
N HIS A 214 -15.88 25.35 3.15
CA HIS A 214 -16.37 24.81 1.88
C HIS A 214 -17.49 25.72 1.35
N PRO A 215 -17.48 26.07 0.03
CA PRO A 215 -18.47 27.02 -0.53
C PRO A 215 -19.92 26.59 -0.32
N GLN A 216 -20.21 25.29 -0.42
CA GLN A 216 -21.56 24.73 -0.27
C GLN A 216 -21.92 24.39 1.18
N GLY A 217 -21.01 24.56 2.14
CA GLY A 217 -21.26 24.33 3.56
C GLY A 217 -21.90 22.97 3.85
N ASP A 218 -22.99 22.97 4.61
CA ASP A 218 -23.67 21.76 5.09
C ASP A 218 -24.20 20.85 3.97
N ALA A 219 -24.60 21.42 2.84
CA ALA A 219 -25.13 20.66 1.71
C ALA A 219 -24.07 19.69 1.15
N TYR A 220 -22.82 20.12 1.06
CA TYR A 220 -21.71 19.27 0.62
C TYR A 220 -21.49 18.08 1.57
N PHE A 221 -21.48 18.32 2.88
CA PHE A 221 -21.28 17.25 3.87
C PHE A 221 -22.46 16.28 3.90
N GLN A 222 -23.68 16.76 3.75
CA GLN A 222 -24.87 15.88 3.66
C GLN A 222 -24.81 15.00 2.41
N PHE A 223 -24.46 15.56 1.26
CA PHE A 223 -24.25 14.81 0.02
C PHE A 223 -23.16 13.74 0.21
N THR A 224 -22.03 14.11 0.78
CA THR A 224 -20.90 13.18 1.01
C THR A 224 -21.27 12.06 1.99
N ARG A 225 -22.04 12.34 3.06
CA ARG A 225 -22.53 11.29 3.95
C ARG A 225 -23.39 10.27 3.22
N ASN A 226 -24.27 10.73 2.34
CA ASN A 226 -25.13 9.82 1.56
C ASN A 226 -24.31 8.92 0.62
N MET A 227 -23.31 9.49 -0.05
CA MET A 227 -22.38 8.73 -0.89
C MET A 227 -21.59 7.69 -0.08
N VAL A 228 -21.00 8.12 1.02
CA VAL A 228 -20.19 7.25 1.89
C VAL A 228 -21.02 6.13 2.49
N LYS A 229 -22.26 6.40 2.93
CA LYS A 229 -23.17 5.38 3.45
C LYS A 229 -23.41 4.25 2.45
N GLY A 230 -23.55 4.57 1.16
CA GLY A 230 -23.70 3.57 0.10
C GLY A 230 -22.47 2.70 -0.14
N MET A 231 -21.26 3.23 0.12
CA MET A 231 -19.98 2.55 -0.09
C MET A 231 -19.45 1.84 1.16
N ALA A 232 -19.77 2.33 2.34
CA ALA A 232 -19.14 1.95 3.61
C ALA A 232 -19.54 0.55 4.13
N LYS A 233 -20.54 -0.11 3.54
CA LYS A 233 -20.96 -1.48 3.91
C LYS A 233 -21.07 -1.71 5.43
N ASN A 234 -21.68 -0.79 6.16
CA ASN A 234 -21.84 -0.81 7.63
C ASN A 234 -20.55 -0.55 8.44
N LEU A 235 -19.45 -0.16 7.84
CA LEU A 235 -18.26 0.28 8.59
C LEU A 235 -18.49 1.70 9.13
N PRO A 236 -18.26 1.97 10.44
CA PRO A 236 -18.54 3.27 11.03
C PRO A 236 -17.52 4.35 10.66
N ALA A 237 -16.24 3.98 10.46
CA ALA A 237 -15.15 4.92 10.28
C ALA A 237 -15.31 5.88 9.07
N PRO A 238 -15.77 5.45 7.87
CA PRO A 238 -15.94 6.37 6.73
C PRO A 238 -16.90 7.52 7.00
N GLY A 239 -18.03 7.26 7.65
CA GLY A 239 -18.96 8.32 8.06
C GLY A 239 -18.36 9.26 9.10
N LYS A 240 -17.57 8.73 10.03
CA LYS A 240 -16.86 9.50 11.05
C LYS A 240 -15.73 10.37 10.49
N CYS A 241 -15.11 9.95 9.37
CA CYS A 241 -14.20 10.83 8.63
C CYS A 241 -14.89 12.08 8.14
N VAL A 242 -16.13 11.96 7.62
CA VAL A 242 -16.94 13.11 7.18
C VAL A 242 -17.25 14.04 8.36
N ASP A 243 -17.70 13.47 9.49
CA ASP A 243 -18.00 14.24 10.70
C ASP A 243 -16.79 15.05 11.21
N ALA A 244 -15.60 14.42 11.22
CA ALA A 244 -14.37 15.05 11.69
C ALA A 244 -13.87 16.18 10.76
N VAL A 245 -13.96 15.99 9.43
CA VAL A 245 -13.60 17.03 8.47
C VAL A 245 -14.63 18.18 8.47
N GLU A 246 -15.92 17.90 8.65
CA GLU A 246 -16.92 18.93 8.81
C GLU A 246 -16.65 19.77 10.07
N ALA A 247 -16.24 19.14 11.18
CA ALA A 247 -15.85 19.86 12.39
C ALA A 247 -14.72 20.86 12.13
N ALA A 248 -13.76 20.55 11.24
CA ALA A 248 -12.69 21.48 10.87
C ALA A 248 -13.19 22.76 10.21
N THR A 249 -14.38 22.73 9.58
CA THR A 249 -14.98 23.91 8.94
C THR A 249 -15.86 24.74 9.88
N LYS A 250 -16.33 24.13 10.98
CA LYS A 250 -17.32 24.73 11.90
C LYS A 250 -16.77 25.11 13.27
N LYS A 251 -15.76 24.40 13.73
CA LYS A 251 -15.19 24.56 15.09
C LYS A 251 -13.87 25.33 15.04
N LYS A 252 -13.50 25.92 16.19
CA LYS A 252 -12.10 26.36 16.41
C LYS A 252 -11.18 25.16 16.34
N PHE A 253 -9.93 25.37 15.96
CA PHE A 253 -8.97 24.29 15.75
C PHE A 253 -8.87 23.36 16.98
N GLU A 254 -8.72 23.91 18.19
CA GLU A 254 -8.61 23.11 19.41
C GLU A 254 -9.87 22.27 19.68
N ASP A 255 -11.05 22.86 19.51
CA ASP A 255 -12.32 22.13 19.67
C ASP A 255 -12.47 21.01 18.60
N GLY A 256 -11.97 21.25 17.39
CA GLY A 256 -11.89 20.26 16.33
C GLY A 256 -10.94 19.11 16.68
N MET A 257 -9.79 19.42 17.28
CA MET A 257 -8.84 18.41 17.76
C MET A 257 -9.43 17.53 18.89
N VAL A 258 -10.16 18.12 19.82
CA VAL A 258 -10.87 17.36 20.87
C VAL A 258 -11.90 16.45 20.22
N PHE A 259 -12.71 16.95 19.30
CA PHE A 259 -13.73 16.18 18.61
C PHE A 259 -13.14 15.02 17.76
N GLU A 260 -12.03 15.27 17.05
CA GLU A 260 -11.28 14.22 16.33
C GLU A 260 -10.82 13.13 17.29
N ARG A 261 -10.28 13.53 18.45
CA ARG A 261 -9.78 12.59 19.47
C ARG A 261 -10.87 11.73 20.06
N GLU A 262 -12.03 12.30 20.36
CA GLU A 262 -13.22 11.57 20.86
C GLU A 262 -13.66 10.51 19.86
N ILE A 263 -13.79 10.87 18.58
CA ILE A 263 -14.15 9.93 17.52
C ILE A 263 -13.10 8.84 17.38
N PHE A 264 -11.82 9.19 17.36
CA PHE A 264 -10.73 8.23 17.25
C PHE A 264 -10.79 7.19 18.37
N MET A 265 -10.93 7.65 19.63
CA MET A 265 -11.01 6.77 20.79
C MET A 265 -12.26 5.88 20.76
N ALA A 266 -13.40 6.41 20.36
CA ALA A 266 -14.63 5.62 20.21
C ALA A 266 -14.45 4.51 19.14
N LEU A 267 -13.88 4.84 17.99
CA LEU A 267 -13.61 3.86 16.92
C LEU A 267 -12.61 2.78 17.34
N MET A 268 -11.57 3.12 18.11
CA MET A 268 -10.60 2.16 18.63
C MET A 268 -11.24 1.02 19.42
N MET A 269 -12.38 1.27 20.06
CA MET A 269 -13.11 0.29 20.87
C MET A 269 -14.08 -0.57 20.05
N THR A 270 -14.29 -0.26 18.78
CA THR A 270 -15.25 -1.00 17.92
C THR A 270 -14.72 -2.37 17.51
N PRO A 271 -15.61 -3.37 17.33
CA PRO A 271 -15.22 -4.68 16.80
C PRO A 271 -14.69 -4.58 15.36
N GLU A 272 -15.21 -3.64 14.55
CA GLU A 272 -14.75 -3.40 13.18
C GLU A 272 -13.29 -2.95 13.15
N CYS A 273 -12.89 -2.04 14.01
CA CYS A 273 -11.50 -1.60 14.12
C CYS A 273 -10.58 -2.76 14.54
N ARG A 274 -11.01 -3.57 15.51
CA ARG A 274 -10.23 -4.74 15.94
C ARG A 274 -10.07 -5.76 14.82
N ALA A 275 -11.15 -6.05 14.09
CA ALA A 275 -11.14 -6.98 12.96
C ALA A 275 -10.26 -6.50 11.80
N LEU A 276 -10.39 -5.22 11.40
CA LEU A 276 -9.59 -4.64 10.31
C LEU A 276 -8.09 -4.59 10.66
N ARG A 277 -7.73 -4.26 11.90
CA ARG A 277 -6.35 -4.31 12.36
C ARG A 277 -5.81 -5.75 12.38
N HIS A 278 -6.63 -6.71 12.82
CA HIS A 278 -6.26 -8.13 12.80
C HIS A 278 -5.94 -8.59 11.36
N ILE A 279 -6.85 -8.33 10.43
CA ILE A 279 -6.65 -8.67 9.00
C ILE A 279 -5.40 -8.01 8.44
N PHE A 280 -5.17 -6.73 8.74
CA PHE A 280 -3.98 -6.03 8.29
C PHE A 280 -2.67 -6.68 8.79
N MET A 281 -2.65 -7.15 10.03
CA MET A 281 -1.49 -7.87 10.59
C MET A 281 -1.38 -9.29 10.04
N ALA A 282 -2.51 -9.98 9.86
CA ALA A 282 -2.57 -11.32 9.31
C ALA A 282 -2.06 -11.36 7.85
N ASP A 283 -2.48 -10.43 7.00
CA ASP A 283 -1.98 -10.31 5.61
C ASP A 283 -0.45 -10.14 5.56
N ARG A 284 0.10 -9.36 6.48
CA ARG A 284 1.56 -9.19 6.59
C ARG A 284 2.27 -10.44 7.10
N ALA A 285 1.67 -11.12 8.07
CA ALA A 285 2.22 -12.37 8.59
C ALA A 285 2.17 -13.47 7.52
N ALA A 286 1.07 -13.59 6.78
CA ALA A 286 0.90 -14.56 5.71
C ALA A 286 1.93 -14.40 4.57
N SER A 287 2.42 -13.19 4.36
CA SER A 287 3.46 -12.92 3.34
C SER A 287 4.87 -13.35 3.74
N LYS A 288 5.08 -13.74 5.00
CA LYS A 288 6.39 -14.18 5.53
C LYS A 288 6.40 -15.68 5.71
N ILE A 289 7.39 -16.34 5.15
CA ILE A 289 7.60 -17.78 5.28
C ILE A 289 8.83 -17.98 6.16
N PRO A 290 8.71 -18.60 7.36
CA PRO A 290 9.78 -18.61 8.37
C PRO A 290 11.13 -19.14 7.88
N ASP A 291 11.10 -20.18 7.01
CA ASP A 291 12.30 -20.84 6.50
C ASP A 291 12.73 -20.38 5.09
N VAL A 292 12.12 -19.31 4.55
CA VAL A 292 12.44 -18.69 3.27
C VAL A 292 12.83 -17.23 3.52
N PRO A 293 14.13 -16.92 3.59
CA PRO A 293 14.64 -15.55 3.76
C PRO A 293 14.11 -14.58 2.69
N GLU A 294 13.97 -13.30 3.04
CA GLU A 294 13.46 -12.26 2.12
C GLU A 294 14.36 -12.05 0.89
N ASP A 295 15.65 -12.33 1.02
CA ASP A 295 16.69 -12.27 -0.02
C ASP A 295 16.78 -13.54 -0.87
N THR A 296 15.94 -14.56 -0.64
CA THR A 296 15.89 -15.76 -1.47
C THR A 296 15.74 -15.36 -2.94
N PRO A 297 16.64 -15.84 -3.83
CA PRO A 297 16.57 -15.56 -5.26
C PRO A 297 15.20 -15.94 -5.84
N LYS A 298 14.68 -15.08 -6.69
CA LYS A 298 13.39 -15.30 -7.38
C LYS A 298 13.64 -15.52 -8.86
N ARG A 299 12.89 -16.44 -9.45
CA ARG A 299 12.91 -16.66 -10.90
C ARG A 299 12.18 -15.50 -11.59
N ASP A 300 12.69 -15.10 -12.75
CA ASP A 300 12.04 -14.08 -13.56
C ASP A 300 10.88 -14.72 -14.36
N VAL A 301 9.66 -14.27 -14.12
CA VAL A 301 8.45 -14.77 -14.80
C VAL A 301 7.91 -13.68 -15.70
N LYS A 302 8.21 -13.81 -17.01
CA LYS A 302 7.80 -12.90 -18.07
C LYS A 302 6.60 -13.40 -18.86
N SER A 303 6.35 -14.71 -18.86
CA SER A 303 5.26 -15.34 -19.60
C SER A 303 4.65 -16.50 -18.83
N VAL A 304 3.34 -16.70 -18.99
CA VAL A 304 2.56 -17.72 -18.28
C VAL A 304 1.77 -18.55 -19.29
N ALA A 305 1.78 -19.86 -19.11
CA ALA A 305 0.84 -20.74 -19.78
C ALA A 305 -0.25 -21.20 -18.80
N VAL A 306 -1.48 -21.28 -19.27
CA VAL A 306 -2.61 -21.83 -18.50
C VAL A 306 -3.22 -22.98 -19.26
N ILE A 307 -3.32 -24.15 -18.63
CA ILE A 307 -3.92 -25.34 -19.26
C ILE A 307 -5.36 -25.46 -18.80
N GLY A 308 -6.27 -25.42 -19.77
CA GLY A 308 -7.72 -25.40 -19.56
C GLY A 308 -8.29 -23.99 -19.79
N ALA A 309 -9.30 -23.90 -20.66
CA ALA A 309 -10.01 -22.66 -21.00
C ALA A 309 -11.35 -22.50 -20.25
N GLY A 310 -11.57 -23.32 -19.22
CA GLY A 310 -12.78 -23.28 -18.40
C GLY A 310 -12.85 -22.06 -17.48
N THR A 311 -13.83 -22.06 -16.57
CA THR A 311 -14.08 -20.95 -15.63
C THR A 311 -12.82 -20.59 -14.81
N MET A 312 -12.09 -21.59 -14.29
CA MET A 312 -10.87 -21.34 -13.52
C MET A 312 -9.74 -20.86 -14.40
N GLY A 313 -9.43 -21.54 -15.52
CA GLY A 313 -8.33 -21.15 -16.39
C GLY A 313 -8.52 -19.77 -17.00
N GLY A 314 -9.75 -19.42 -17.42
CA GLY A 314 -10.08 -18.09 -17.90
C GLY A 314 -9.89 -17.01 -16.83
N GLY A 315 -10.39 -17.25 -15.62
CA GLY A 315 -10.23 -16.32 -14.49
C GLY A 315 -8.77 -16.19 -14.02
N ILE A 316 -8.00 -17.28 -14.01
CA ILE A 316 -6.55 -17.27 -13.70
C ILE A 316 -5.82 -16.43 -14.74
N SER A 317 -6.09 -16.66 -16.04
CA SER A 317 -5.50 -15.89 -17.13
C SER A 317 -5.72 -14.39 -16.98
N MET A 318 -6.94 -13.97 -16.63
CA MET A 318 -7.27 -12.57 -16.42
C MET A 318 -6.43 -11.91 -15.32
N ASN A 319 -6.01 -12.62 -14.26
CA ASN A 319 -5.14 -12.04 -13.22
C ASN A 319 -3.77 -11.63 -13.79
N PHE A 320 -3.18 -12.49 -14.64
CA PHE A 320 -1.89 -12.21 -15.27
C PHE A 320 -2.00 -11.13 -16.35
N LEU A 321 -3.02 -11.16 -17.18
CA LEU A 321 -3.31 -10.11 -18.17
C LEU A 321 -3.49 -8.73 -17.50
N ASN A 322 -4.19 -8.70 -16.35
CA ASN A 322 -4.36 -7.48 -15.56
C ASN A 322 -3.03 -6.93 -15.01
N ALA A 323 -2.05 -7.81 -14.80
CA ALA A 323 -0.71 -7.45 -14.32
C ALA A 323 0.29 -7.15 -15.46
N GLY A 324 -0.18 -7.16 -16.72
CA GLY A 324 0.66 -6.92 -17.90
C GLY A 324 1.59 -8.09 -18.25
N ILE A 325 1.24 -9.31 -17.84
CA ILE A 325 2.02 -10.53 -18.14
C ILE A 325 1.33 -11.28 -19.27
N PRO A 326 2.04 -11.59 -20.38
CA PRO A 326 1.53 -12.39 -21.46
C PRO A 326 1.06 -13.78 -21.01
N VAL A 327 -0.10 -14.21 -21.53
CA VAL A 327 -0.69 -15.51 -21.22
C VAL A 327 -0.96 -16.27 -22.51
N LYS A 328 -0.58 -17.57 -22.52
CA LYS A 328 -0.97 -18.51 -23.54
C LYS A 328 -1.89 -19.56 -22.93
N ILE A 329 -3.12 -19.67 -23.41
CA ILE A 329 -4.07 -20.69 -22.98
C ILE A 329 -3.95 -21.91 -23.89
N LEU A 330 -3.68 -23.07 -23.28
CA LEU A 330 -3.73 -24.37 -23.94
C LEU A 330 -5.06 -25.06 -23.60
N GLU A 331 -5.75 -25.52 -24.62
CA GLU A 331 -6.98 -26.31 -24.49
C GLU A 331 -6.93 -27.46 -25.49
N MET A 332 -7.61 -28.58 -25.18
CA MET A 332 -7.59 -29.78 -26.04
C MET A 332 -8.59 -29.70 -27.19
N LYS A 333 -9.59 -28.80 -27.10
CA LYS A 333 -10.68 -28.70 -28.11
C LYS A 333 -10.87 -27.23 -28.50
N GLN A 334 -10.90 -26.97 -29.79
CA GLN A 334 -11.04 -25.61 -30.35
C GLN A 334 -12.32 -24.92 -29.87
N ASP A 335 -13.45 -25.62 -29.82
CA ASP A 335 -14.73 -25.05 -29.37
C ASP A 335 -14.73 -24.67 -27.90
N ALA A 336 -14.01 -25.41 -27.04
CA ALA A 336 -13.83 -25.08 -25.63
C ALA A 336 -12.89 -23.85 -25.47
N LEU A 337 -11.83 -23.79 -26.27
CA LEU A 337 -10.92 -22.66 -26.32
C LEU A 337 -11.62 -21.37 -26.72
N ASP A 338 -12.42 -21.42 -27.79
CA ASP A 338 -13.18 -20.26 -28.29
C ASP A 338 -14.18 -19.76 -27.27
N ARG A 339 -14.91 -20.64 -26.57
CA ARG A 339 -15.82 -20.28 -25.49
C ARG A 339 -15.08 -19.63 -24.31
N GLY A 340 -13.91 -20.15 -23.96
CA GLY A 340 -13.08 -19.59 -22.89
C GLY A 340 -12.63 -18.18 -23.20
N VAL A 341 -12.09 -17.94 -24.40
CA VAL A 341 -11.67 -16.61 -24.88
C VAL A 341 -12.85 -15.65 -24.94
N ALA A 342 -13.99 -16.10 -25.46
CA ALA A 342 -15.21 -15.27 -25.53
C ALA A 342 -15.68 -14.84 -24.12
N THR A 343 -15.54 -15.71 -23.12
CA THR A 343 -15.87 -15.40 -21.73
C THR A 343 -14.93 -14.33 -21.15
N ILE A 344 -13.63 -14.41 -21.41
CA ILE A 344 -12.65 -13.39 -21.01
C ILE A 344 -13.00 -12.03 -21.64
N ARG A 345 -13.26 -12.00 -22.95
CA ARG A 345 -13.68 -10.78 -23.66
C ARG A 345 -14.92 -10.17 -23.06
N LYS A 346 -15.99 -10.95 -22.89
CA LYS A 346 -17.25 -10.52 -22.28
C LYS A 346 -17.05 -9.91 -20.89
N ASN A 347 -16.19 -10.50 -20.07
CA ASN A 347 -15.88 -9.99 -18.74
C ASN A 347 -15.19 -8.60 -18.78
N TYR A 348 -14.26 -8.40 -19.71
CA TYR A 348 -13.61 -7.10 -19.86
C TYR A 348 -14.54 -6.06 -20.50
N GLU A 349 -15.30 -6.42 -21.53
CA GLU A 349 -16.29 -5.54 -22.17
C GLU A 349 -17.34 -5.04 -21.17
N ALA A 350 -17.79 -5.92 -20.28
CA ALA A 350 -18.70 -5.52 -19.19
C ALA A 350 -18.07 -4.50 -18.24
N GLN A 351 -16.75 -4.54 -18.02
CA GLN A 351 -16.05 -3.54 -17.21
C GLN A 351 -15.89 -2.22 -17.97
N VAL A 352 -15.61 -2.26 -19.25
CA VAL A 352 -15.55 -1.07 -20.12
C VAL A 352 -16.91 -0.39 -20.16
N LYS A 353 -17.98 -1.14 -20.41
CA LYS A 353 -19.36 -0.61 -20.43
C LYS A 353 -19.77 0.05 -19.12
N LYS A 354 -19.26 -0.45 -17.98
CA LYS A 354 -19.49 0.12 -16.64
C LYS A 354 -18.54 1.28 -16.30
N GLY A 355 -17.66 1.72 -17.20
CA GLY A 355 -16.66 2.75 -16.95
C GLY A 355 -15.55 2.35 -15.96
N LYS A 356 -15.44 1.05 -15.63
CA LYS A 356 -14.42 0.54 -14.68
C LYS A 356 -13.09 0.18 -15.35
N LEU A 357 -13.07 0.09 -16.66
CA LEU A 357 -11.91 -0.19 -17.49
C LEU A 357 -11.95 0.72 -18.71
N LYS A 358 -10.82 1.37 -19.03
CA LYS A 358 -10.68 2.15 -20.27
C LYS A 358 -10.51 1.21 -21.46
N GLN A 359 -10.98 1.63 -22.65
CA GLN A 359 -10.87 0.83 -23.87
C GLN A 359 -9.41 0.47 -24.21
N GLU A 360 -8.49 1.44 -24.09
CA GLU A 360 -7.06 1.20 -24.37
C GLU A 360 -6.49 0.09 -23.49
N LYS A 361 -6.90 0.04 -22.21
CA LYS A 361 -6.46 -1.01 -21.29
C LYS A 361 -7.08 -2.37 -21.58
N TYR A 362 -8.29 -2.41 -22.14
CA TYR A 362 -8.88 -3.63 -22.68
C TYR A 362 -8.06 -4.17 -23.85
N ASP A 363 -7.74 -3.29 -24.80
CA ASP A 363 -6.99 -3.66 -26.00
C ASP A 363 -5.59 -4.16 -25.64
N GLU A 364 -4.87 -3.46 -24.75
CA GLU A 364 -3.58 -3.90 -24.22
C GLU A 364 -3.64 -5.30 -23.59
N ARG A 365 -4.65 -5.57 -22.75
CA ARG A 365 -4.80 -6.87 -22.09
C ARG A 365 -5.11 -7.98 -23.08
N MET A 366 -5.99 -7.72 -24.04
CA MET A 366 -6.34 -8.71 -25.06
C MET A 366 -5.19 -8.99 -26.01
N ALA A 367 -4.32 -8.03 -26.29
CA ALA A 367 -3.09 -8.22 -27.07
C ALA A 367 -2.06 -9.14 -26.38
N LEU A 368 -2.10 -9.26 -25.06
CA LEU A 368 -1.25 -10.17 -24.28
C LEU A 368 -1.78 -11.62 -24.22
N LEU A 369 -2.99 -11.86 -24.72
CA LEU A 369 -3.61 -13.19 -24.72
C LEU A 369 -3.33 -13.89 -26.04
N SER A 370 -2.79 -15.09 -25.97
CA SER A 370 -2.66 -16.03 -27.10
C SER A 370 -3.21 -17.40 -26.72
N THR A 371 -3.48 -18.24 -27.71
CA THR A 371 -4.11 -19.54 -27.54
C THR A 371 -3.41 -20.61 -28.36
N THR A 372 -3.52 -21.86 -27.94
CA THR A 372 -2.99 -23.02 -28.66
C THR A 372 -3.75 -24.30 -28.31
N LEU A 373 -3.63 -25.29 -29.19
CA LEU A 373 -4.07 -26.68 -28.97
C LEU A 373 -2.87 -27.63 -28.76
N SER A 374 -1.64 -27.11 -28.81
CA SER A 374 -0.41 -27.93 -28.73
C SER A 374 0.40 -27.63 -27.50
N TYR A 375 0.85 -28.65 -26.79
CA TYR A 375 1.80 -28.54 -25.68
C TYR A 375 3.14 -27.94 -26.11
N ASP A 376 3.58 -28.17 -27.35
CA ASP A 376 4.87 -27.68 -27.84
C ASP A 376 4.94 -26.14 -27.85
N ASP A 377 3.80 -25.49 -28.03
CA ASP A 377 3.72 -24.02 -28.07
C ASP A 377 3.85 -23.34 -26.70
N ILE A 378 3.73 -24.09 -25.60
CA ILE A 378 3.86 -23.55 -24.24
C ILE A 378 5.25 -23.78 -23.63
N GLY A 379 6.11 -24.55 -24.30
CA GLY A 379 7.41 -24.97 -23.75
C GLY A 379 8.33 -23.84 -23.29
N GLN A 380 8.18 -22.63 -23.82
CA GLN A 380 8.99 -21.46 -23.49
C GLN A 380 8.38 -20.60 -22.36
N ALA A 381 7.21 -20.93 -21.82
CA ALA A 381 6.65 -20.21 -20.69
C ALA A 381 7.50 -20.40 -19.41
N ASP A 382 7.54 -19.36 -18.57
CA ASP A 382 8.30 -19.39 -17.31
C ASP A 382 7.53 -20.04 -16.18
N LEU A 383 6.21 -19.98 -16.25
CA LEU A 383 5.26 -20.58 -15.32
C LEU A 383 4.12 -21.22 -16.12
N VAL A 384 3.78 -22.44 -15.79
CA VAL A 384 2.55 -23.07 -16.28
C VAL A 384 1.62 -23.38 -15.13
N ILE A 385 0.34 -23.07 -15.26
CA ILE A 385 -0.69 -23.35 -14.28
C ILE A 385 -1.71 -24.27 -14.90
N GLU A 386 -1.80 -25.51 -14.40
CA GLU A 386 -2.78 -26.48 -14.81
C GLU A 386 -4.11 -26.24 -14.07
N ALA A 387 -5.20 -26.13 -14.82
CA ALA A 387 -6.56 -25.87 -14.34
C ALA A 387 -7.58 -26.77 -15.08
N VAL A 388 -7.23 -28.07 -15.19
CA VAL A 388 -8.06 -29.10 -15.81
C VAL A 388 -8.86 -29.87 -14.75
N PHE A 389 -9.48 -31.01 -15.14
CA PHE A 389 -10.31 -31.82 -14.23
C PHE A 389 -9.55 -32.28 -12.98
N GLU A 390 -10.26 -32.33 -11.84
CA GLU A 390 -9.73 -32.65 -10.52
C GLU A 390 -9.64 -34.18 -10.31
N GLU A 391 -8.83 -34.82 -11.17
CA GLU A 391 -8.59 -36.27 -11.15
C GLU A 391 -7.08 -36.54 -11.25
N MET A 392 -6.56 -37.40 -10.34
CA MET A 392 -5.12 -37.65 -10.25
C MET A 392 -4.55 -38.23 -11.57
N GLY A 393 -5.29 -39.10 -12.27
CA GLY A 393 -4.84 -39.64 -13.55
C GLY A 393 -4.71 -38.60 -14.65
N VAL A 394 -5.59 -37.60 -14.66
CA VAL A 394 -5.49 -36.46 -15.58
C VAL A 394 -4.27 -35.61 -15.24
N LYS A 395 -4.05 -35.33 -13.95
CA LYS A 395 -2.86 -34.58 -13.48
C LYS A 395 -1.57 -35.33 -13.84
N GLU A 396 -1.53 -36.65 -13.70
CA GLU A 396 -0.40 -37.48 -14.10
C GLU A 396 -0.05 -37.30 -15.57
N ALA A 397 -1.04 -37.43 -16.47
CA ALA A 397 -0.84 -37.28 -17.89
C ALA A 397 -0.32 -35.86 -18.25
N VAL A 398 -0.91 -34.82 -17.65
CA VAL A 398 -0.50 -33.44 -17.87
C VAL A 398 0.93 -33.19 -17.38
N PHE A 399 1.25 -33.57 -16.13
CA PHE A 399 2.57 -33.27 -15.55
C PHE A 399 3.71 -34.08 -16.18
N LYS A 400 3.46 -35.31 -16.63
CA LYS A 400 4.41 -36.05 -17.47
C LYS A 400 4.68 -35.32 -18.78
N LYS A 401 3.63 -34.79 -19.43
CA LYS A 401 3.80 -34.02 -20.67
C LYS A 401 4.52 -32.70 -20.45
N LEU A 402 4.21 -31.99 -19.34
CA LEU A 402 4.92 -30.76 -18.97
C LEU A 402 6.41 -31.01 -18.67
N ASP A 403 6.74 -32.15 -18.05
CA ASP A 403 8.14 -32.51 -17.78
C ASP A 403 8.95 -32.68 -19.07
N GLU A 404 8.30 -33.13 -20.16
CA GLU A 404 8.90 -33.30 -21.49
C GLU A 404 9.10 -31.97 -22.23
N VAL A 405 8.07 -31.10 -22.25
CA VAL A 405 8.01 -29.96 -23.17
C VAL A 405 8.49 -28.64 -22.55
N MET A 406 8.38 -28.50 -21.22
CA MET A 406 8.72 -27.23 -20.59
C MET A 406 10.22 -27.04 -20.44
N LYS A 407 10.71 -25.83 -20.74
CA LYS A 407 12.12 -25.48 -20.58
C LYS A 407 12.62 -25.69 -19.12
N PRO A 408 13.94 -25.95 -18.93
CA PRO A 408 14.51 -25.99 -17.59
C PRO A 408 14.25 -24.71 -16.83
N GLY A 409 13.97 -24.84 -15.54
CA GLY A 409 13.69 -23.69 -14.65
C GLY A 409 12.27 -23.12 -14.76
N ALA A 410 11.39 -23.63 -15.64
CA ALA A 410 9.98 -23.29 -15.63
C ALA A 410 9.29 -23.84 -14.38
N ILE A 411 8.39 -23.07 -13.77
CA ILE A 411 7.60 -23.50 -12.61
C ILE A 411 6.36 -24.22 -13.13
N LEU A 412 6.09 -25.39 -12.54
CA LEU A 412 4.94 -26.24 -12.87
C LEU A 412 3.94 -26.16 -11.72
N ALA A 413 2.83 -25.46 -11.92
CA ALA A 413 1.82 -25.26 -10.88
C ALA A 413 0.53 -26.01 -11.17
N SER A 414 -0.09 -26.58 -10.16
CA SER A 414 -1.45 -27.14 -10.22
C SER A 414 -2.42 -26.25 -9.45
N ASN A 415 -3.60 -26.01 -10.05
CA ASN A 415 -4.73 -25.35 -9.37
C ASN A 415 -5.62 -26.37 -8.64
N THR A 416 -5.07 -27.51 -8.21
CA THR A 416 -5.83 -28.49 -7.42
C THR A 416 -6.30 -27.88 -6.13
N SER A 417 -7.50 -28.26 -5.69
CA SER A 417 -8.06 -27.87 -4.39
C SER A 417 -7.72 -28.88 -3.29
N THR A 418 -7.61 -30.18 -3.62
CA THR A 418 -7.53 -31.25 -2.62
C THR A 418 -6.52 -32.34 -2.94
N LEU A 419 -6.05 -32.44 -4.18
CA LEU A 419 -5.13 -33.52 -4.58
C LEU A 419 -3.72 -33.29 -4.03
N ASP A 420 -3.06 -34.39 -3.68
CA ASP A 420 -1.71 -34.39 -3.10
C ASP A 420 -0.68 -33.84 -4.11
N VAL A 421 -0.17 -32.63 -3.84
CA VAL A 421 0.87 -31.97 -4.65
C VAL A 421 2.18 -32.77 -4.64
N ASN A 422 2.50 -33.54 -3.59
CA ASN A 422 3.67 -34.42 -3.58
C ASN A 422 3.53 -35.54 -4.60
N LYS A 423 2.32 -36.11 -4.71
CA LYS A 423 2.02 -37.11 -5.72
C LYS A 423 2.14 -36.53 -7.12
N ILE A 424 1.57 -35.33 -7.36
CA ILE A 424 1.69 -34.62 -8.66
C ILE A 424 3.16 -34.37 -8.98
N ALA A 425 3.95 -33.87 -8.04
CA ALA A 425 5.38 -33.63 -8.23
C ALA A 425 6.17 -34.90 -8.58
N SER A 426 5.74 -36.06 -8.07
CA SER A 426 6.39 -37.35 -8.35
C SER A 426 6.23 -37.84 -9.81
N PHE A 427 5.34 -37.24 -10.58
CA PHE A 427 5.17 -37.54 -12.01
C PHE A 427 6.21 -36.84 -12.90
N THR A 428 7.05 -35.94 -12.32
CA THR A 428 8.09 -35.20 -13.01
C THR A 428 9.50 -35.60 -12.52
N LYS A 429 10.50 -35.36 -13.34
CA LYS A 429 11.94 -35.51 -12.95
C LYS A 429 12.45 -34.30 -12.17
N ARG A 430 11.63 -33.25 -12.01
CA ARG A 430 11.99 -31.99 -11.34
C ARG A 430 10.94 -31.57 -10.30
N PRO A 431 10.72 -32.41 -9.27
CA PRO A 431 9.73 -32.14 -8.23
C PRO A 431 9.99 -30.84 -7.46
N GLN A 432 11.22 -30.32 -7.49
CA GLN A 432 11.56 -29.01 -6.89
C GLN A 432 10.93 -27.82 -7.62
N ASP A 433 10.52 -27.99 -8.89
CA ASP A 433 9.88 -26.95 -9.70
C ASP A 433 8.34 -27.02 -9.61
N VAL A 434 7.79 -27.99 -8.87
CA VAL A 434 6.36 -28.22 -8.74
C VAL A 434 5.78 -27.58 -7.48
N ILE A 435 4.62 -26.91 -7.61
CA ILE A 435 3.94 -26.20 -6.54
C ILE A 435 2.43 -26.19 -6.77
N GLY A 436 1.63 -26.11 -5.71
CA GLY A 436 0.21 -25.81 -5.81
C GLY A 436 -0.05 -24.31 -5.86
N MET A 437 -0.91 -23.86 -6.78
CA MET A 437 -1.43 -22.50 -6.85
C MET A 437 -2.95 -22.54 -6.94
N HIS A 438 -3.59 -22.69 -5.78
CA HIS A 438 -5.04 -22.85 -5.70
C HIS A 438 -5.73 -21.47 -5.67
N PHE A 439 -6.42 -21.17 -6.77
CA PHE A 439 -7.26 -19.98 -6.89
C PHE A 439 -8.71 -20.33 -6.57
N PHE A 440 -9.43 -19.37 -6.00
CA PHE A 440 -10.85 -19.52 -5.65
C PHE A 440 -11.74 -18.97 -6.76
N SER A 441 -12.88 -19.60 -6.98
CA SER A 441 -13.85 -19.22 -8.02
C SER A 441 -14.73 -18.04 -7.58
N PRO A 442 -14.91 -17.00 -8.44
CA PRO A 442 -14.25 -16.72 -9.73
C PRO A 442 -12.81 -16.21 -9.51
N ALA A 443 -11.83 -16.82 -10.18
CA ALA A 443 -10.42 -16.57 -9.92
C ALA A 443 -9.99 -15.10 -10.17
N ASN A 444 -10.63 -14.39 -11.09
CA ASN A 444 -10.38 -12.97 -11.35
C ASN A 444 -10.98 -12.00 -10.32
N VAL A 445 -11.80 -12.50 -9.39
CA VAL A 445 -12.50 -11.71 -8.37
C VAL A 445 -12.00 -12.01 -6.96
N MET A 446 -11.92 -13.30 -6.62
CA MET A 446 -11.54 -13.75 -5.28
C MET A 446 -10.09 -13.43 -4.99
N LYS A 447 -9.80 -12.93 -3.80
CA LYS A 447 -8.47 -12.41 -3.45
C LYS A 447 -7.50 -13.46 -2.95
N LEU A 448 -7.98 -14.52 -2.32
CA LEU A 448 -7.13 -15.56 -1.76
C LEU A 448 -6.45 -16.38 -2.85
N LEU A 449 -5.16 -16.65 -2.63
CA LEU A 449 -4.35 -17.61 -3.36
C LEU A 449 -3.67 -18.52 -2.32
N GLU A 450 -4.06 -19.78 -2.27
CA GLU A 450 -3.33 -20.77 -1.49
C GLU A 450 -2.13 -21.27 -2.29
N VAL A 451 -0.96 -21.14 -1.68
CA VAL A 451 0.30 -21.61 -2.24
C VAL A 451 0.66 -22.91 -1.52
N VAL A 452 0.35 -24.03 -2.16
CA VAL A 452 0.55 -25.36 -1.55
C VAL A 452 1.96 -25.83 -1.80
N ARG A 453 2.74 -25.87 -0.73
CA ARG A 453 4.14 -26.29 -0.74
C ARG A 453 4.25 -27.81 -0.63
N GLY A 454 4.74 -28.46 -1.68
CA GLY A 454 5.15 -29.86 -1.63
C GLY A 454 6.46 -30.06 -0.85
N ALA A 455 6.70 -31.27 -0.40
CA ALA A 455 7.90 -31.62 0.40
C ALA A 455 9.23 -31.34 -0.32
N LYS A 456 9.23 -31.35 -1.66
CA LYS A 456 10.40 -31.11 -2.49
C LYS A 456 10.40 -29.75 -3.18
N THR A 457 9.36 -28.94 -3.04
CA THR A 457 9.25 -27.61 -3.65
C THR A 457 10.43 -26.74 -3.26
N GLY A 458 11.13 -26.17 -4.24
CA GLY A 458 12.26 -25.29 -4.04
C GLY A 458 11.90 -23.98 -3.33
N LYS A 459 12.80 -23.46 -2.50
CA LYS A 459 12.58 -22.17 -1.80
C LYS A 459 12.49 -21.00 -2.76
N ASP A 460 13.25 -21.05 -3.85
CA ASP A 460 13.22 -20.06 -4.94
C ASP A 460 11.88 -20.08 -5.70
N VAL A 461 11.30 -21.27 -5.92
CA VAL A 461 9.97 -21.43 -6.50
C VAL A 461 8.92 -20.80 -5.59
N LEU A 462 8.97 -21.12 -4.30
CA LEU A 462 8.06 -20.60 -3.30
C LEU A 462 8.14 -19.06 -3.21
N ALA A 463 9.37 -18.51 -3.09
CA ALA A 463 9.60 -17.07 -3.06
C ALA A 463 9.10 -16.38 -4.35
N THR A 464 9.28 -17.03 -5.51
CA THR A 464 8.80 -16.53 -6.80
C THR A 464 7.28 -16.47 -6.86
N VAL A 465 6.59 -17.55 -6.47
CA VAL A 465 5.14 -17.63 -6.51
C VAL A 465 4.49 -16.65 -5.54
N MET A 466 5.08 -16.44 -4.35
CA MET A 466 4.62 -15.40 -3.41
C MET A 466 4.76 -13.99 -4.00
N ALA A 467 5.86 -13.70 -4.69
CA ALA A 467 6.05 -12.43 -5.37
C ALA A 467 5.06 -12.22 -6.53
N ILE A 468 4.78 -13.29 -7.30
CA ILE A 468 3.76 -13.30 -8.36
C ILE A 468 2.38 -13.04 -7.77
N GLY A 469 2.00 -13.74 -6.70
CA GLY A 469 0.73 -13.53 -6.02
C GLY A 469 0.51 -12.06 -5.66
N LYS A 470 1.53 -11.39 -5.11
CA LYS A 470 1.49 -9.95 -4.85
C LYS A 470 1.34 -9.12 -6.13
N LYS A 471 2.07 -9.46 -7.20
CA LYS A 471 2.02 -8.75 -8.50
C LYS A 471 0.62 -8.83 -9.14
N ILE A 472 -0.05 -9.99 -9.02
CA ILE A 472 -1.42 -10.19 -9.50
C ILE A 472 -2.50 -9.80 -8.47
N LYS A 473 -2.11 -9.09 -7.40
CA LYS A 473 -2.99 -8.53 -6.35
C LYS A 473 -3.77 -9.57 -5.57
N LYS A 474 -3.17 -10.73 -5.30
CA LYS A 474 -3.71 -11.75 -4.40
C LYS A 474 -3.15 -11.61 -2.99
N THR A 475 -3.94 -12.04 -2.01
CA THR A 475 -3.48 -12.35 -0.67
C THR A 475 -3.03 -13.81 -0.69
N SER A 476 -1.71 -14.02 -0.74
CA SER A 476 -1.13 -15.37 -0.81
C SER A 476 -0.87 -15.91 0.58
N VAL A 477 -1.29 -17.14 0.83
CA VAL A 477 -1.05 -17.90 2.07
C VAL A 477 -0.38 -19.20 1.71
N VAL A 478 0.74 -19.53 2.38
CA VAL A 478 1.44 -20.79 2.18
C VAL A 478 0.83 -21.85 3.10
N SER A 479 0.48 -23.00 2.51
CA SER A 479 0.07 -24.20 3.22
C SER A 479 0.97 -25.38 2.86
N GLY A 480 1.02 -26.39 3.71
CA GLY A 480 1.57 -27.69 3.37
C GLY A 480 0.55 -28.56 2.62
N VAL A 481 0.99 -29.74 2.22
CA VAL A 481 0.06 -30.77 1.69
C VAL A 481 -0.71 -31.35 2.87
N CYS A 482 -2.02 -31.19 2.85
CA CYS A 482 -2.94 -31.72 3.85
C CYS A 482 -4.28 -32.05 3.18
N ASP A 483 -5.09 -32.85 3.86
CA ASP A 483 -6.46 -33.13 3.41
C ASP A 483 -7.29 -31.84 3.52
N GLY A 484 -7.85 -31.42 2.41
CA GLY A 484 -8.62 -30.26 2.04
C GLY A 484 -9.14 -29.25 2.97
#